data_e11cfa6dcb39d0ffcaff17a960eed40b
#
_entry.id   e11cfa6dcb39d0ffcaff17a960eed40b
#
_cell.length_a   1.000
_cell.length_b   1.000
_cell.length_c   1.000
_cell.angle_alpha   90.00
_cell.angle_beta   90.00
_cell.angle_gamma   90.00
#
_symmetry.space_group_name_H-M   'P 1'
#
loop_
_entity.id
_entity.type
_entity.pdbx_description
1 polymer ?
#
loop_
_entity_poly.entity_id
_entity_poly.type
_entity_poly.pdbx_seq_one_letter_code
_entity_poly.pdbx_strand_id
1 'polypeptide(L)' 'MDRRRDELMTVPQILTELGGVSRRTFYRWRELGQAPEAIKLPNGELRFWRSDFTSWPRAR' A
#
# COMPACT_ATOMS: atom_id res chain seq x y z
N MET A 1 3.53 18.00 3.22
CA MET A 1 3.65 16.93 4.21
C MET A 1 5.07 16.44 4.29
N ASP A 2 5.59 16.32 5.49
CA ASP A 2 6.97 15.95 5.72
C ASP A 2 7.08 14.43 5.76
N ARG A 3 7.82 13.86 4.81
CA ARG A 3 7.92 12.42 4.73
C ARG A 3 9.19 11.86 5.36
N ARG A 4 9.96 12.71 6.04
CA ARG A 4 11.19 12.21 6.66
C ARG A 4 10.92 11.21 7.78
N ARG A 5 9.74 11.30 8.40
CA ARG A 5 9.38 10.36 9.46
C ARG A 5 8.44 9.27 8.97
N ASP A 6 8.16 9.28 7.69
CA ASP A 6 7.29 8.27 7.13
C ASP A 6 8.11 7.03 6.80
N GLU A 7 7.45 5.92 6.72
CA GLU A 7 8.10 4.67 6.40
C GLU A 7 7.56 4.12 5.10
N LEU A 8 8.40 3.37 4.41
CA LEU A 8 7.98 2.66 3.23
C LEU A 8 7.58 1.25 3.63
N MET A 9 6.42 0.83 3.18
CA MET A 9 5.92 -0.50 3.47
C MET A 9 6.02 -1.36 2.22
N THR A 10 6.33 -2.63 2.41
CA THR A 10 6.32 -3.58 1.31
C THR A 10 4.92 -4.12 1.11
N VAL A 11 4.70 -4.79 -0.03
CA VAL A 11 3.41 -5.41 -0.28
C VAL A 11 3.08 -6.45 0.80
N PRO A 12 3.99 -7.36 1.14
CA PRO A 12 3.67 -8.33 2.21
C PRO A 12 3.28 -7.65 3.52
N GLN A 13 3.92 -6.55 3.86
CA GLN A 13 3.56 -5.83 5.08
C GLN A 13 2.14 -5.29 4.99
N ILE A 14 1.79 -4.72 3.84
CA ILE A 14 0.45 -4.21 3.63
C ILE A 14 -0.58 -5.33 3.78
N LEU A 15 -0.31 -6.46 3.17
CA LEU A 15 -1.25 -7.58 3.23
C LEU A 15 -1.47 -8.04 4.65
N THR A 16 -0.40 -8.08 5.43
CA THR A 16 -0.51 -8.47 6.83
C THR A 16 -1.31 -7.46 7.63
N GLU A 17 -1.06 -6.18 7.39
CA GLU A 17 -1.79 -5.13 8.10
C GLU A 17 -3.27 -5.17 7.79
N LEU A 18 -3.61 -5.66 6.60
CA LEU A 18 -5.01 -5.75 6.21
C LEU A 18 -5.68 -7.02 6.72
N GLY A 19 -4.97 -7.80 7.52
CA GLY A 19 -5.57 -8.98 8.10
C GLY A 19 -5.38 -10.24 7.29
N GLY A 20 -4.38 -10.25 6.43
CA GLY A 20 -4.08 -11.46 5.66
C GLY A 20 -4.76 -11.51 4.31
N VAL A 21 -4.99 -10.35 3.72
CA VAL A 21 -5.57 -10.30 2.39
C VAL A 21 -4.59 -10.92 1.40
N SER A 22 -5.10 -11.64 0.43
CA SER A 22 -4.24 -12.26 -0.57
C SER A 22 -3.67 -11.21 -1.51
N ARG A 23 -2.50 -11.51 -2.06
CA ARG A 23 -1.85 -10.60 -3.01
C ARG A 23 -2.75 -10.37 -4.23
N ARG A 24 -3.42 -11.41 -4.66
CA ARG A 24 -4.30 -11.31 -5.82
C ARG A 24 -5.43 -10.32 -5.57
N THR A 25 -6.04 -10.40 -4.40
CA THR A 25 -7.13 -9.51 -4.05
C THR A 25 -6.63 -8.07 -3.99
N PHE A 26 -5.46 -7.87 -3.40
CA PHE A 26 -4.91 -6.54 -3.27
C PHE A 26 -4.62 -5.92 -4.64
N TYR A 27 -4.04 -6.70 -5.56
CA TYR A 27 -3.73 -6.17 -6.88
C TYR A 27 -5.00 -5.87 -7.67
N ARG A 28 -6.04 -6.64 -7.42
CA ARG A 28 -7.32 -6.32 -8.03
C ARG A 28 -7.83 -4.96 -7.54
N TRP A 29 -7.70 -4.72 -6.26
CA TRP A 29 -8.09 -3.41 -5.73
C TRP A 29 -7.30 -2.30 -6.39
N ARG A 30 -6.02 -2.53 -6.64
CA ARG A 30 -5.21 -1.53 -7.30
C ARG A 30 -5.72 -1.25 -8.72
N GLU A 31 -6.12 -2.27 -9.43
CA GLU A 31 -6.65 -2.09 -10.77
C GLU A 31 -7.94 -1.29 -10.74
N LEU A 32 -8.69 -1.42 -9.67
CA LEU A 32 -9.95 -0.70 -9.54
C LEU A 32 -9.76 0.70 -8.95
N GLY A 33 -8.53 1.08 -8.68
CA GLY A 33 -8.27 2.38 -8.10
C GLY A 33 -8.67 2.47 -6.64
N GLN A 34 -8.73 1.35 -5.95
CA GLN A 34 -9.18 1.30 -4.57
C GLN A 34 -8.09 0.89 -3.60
N ALA A 35 -6.86 1.17 -3.94
CA ALA A 35 -5.73 0.85 -3.07
C ALA A 35 -4.91 2.11 -2.83
N PRO A 36 -4.05 2.11 -1.79
CA PRO A 36 -3.20 3.25 -1.55
C PRO A 36 -2.25 3.47 -2.72
N GLU A 37 -1.77 4.69 -2.82
CA GLU A 37 -0.84 5.03 -3.88
C GLU A 37 0.48 4.30 -3.68
N ALA A 38 1.06 3.82 -4.76
CA ALA A 38 2.29 3.05 -4.68
C ALA A 38 3.44 3.76 -5.37
N ILE A 39 4.65 3.50 -4.91
CA ILE A 39 5.86 3.95 -5.54
C ILE A 39 6.51 2.74 -6.17
N LYS A 40 6.86 2.83 -7.45
CA LYS A 40 7.53 1.74 -8.11
C LYS A 40 9.03 1.98 -8.08
N LEU A 41 9.76 1.05 -7.49
CA LEU A 41 11.20 1.16 -7.40
C LEU A 41 11.85 0.76 -8.73
N PRO A 42 13.10 1.16 -8.94
CA PRO A 42 13.79 0.80 -10.18
C PRO A 42 13.87 -0.70 -10.42
N ASN A 43 13.84 -1.50 -9.35
CA ASN A 43 13.88 -2.95 -9.51
C ASN A 43 12.50 -3.54 -9.79
N GLY A 44 11.49 -2.71 -9.96
CA GLY A 44 10.14 -3.17 -10.28
C GLY A 44 9.28 -3.47 -9.09
N GLU A 45 9.82 -3.38 -7.89
CA GLU A 45 9.04 -3.65 -6.70
C GLU A 45 8.23 -2.44 -6.30
N LEU A 46 7.13 -2.70 -5.60
CA LEU A 46 6.27 -1.63 -5.12
C LEU A 46 6.54 -1.34 -3.66
N ARG A 47 6.39 -0.07 -3.32
CA ARG A 47 6.47 0.37 -1.93
C ARG A 47 5.34 1.35 -1.69
N PHE A 48 4.92 1.43 -0.43
CA PHE A 48 3.82 2.30 -0.05
C PHE A 48 4.25 3.12 1.15
N TRP A 49 3.93 4.41 1.13
CA TRP A 49 4.16 5.22 2.32
C TRP A 49 3.16 4.84 3.37
N ARG A 50 3.62 4.68 4.59
CA ARG A 50 2.71 4.31 5.68
C ARG A 50 1.62 5.37 5.85
N SER A 51 1.97 6.64 5.67
CA SER A 51 0.95 7.69 5.82
C SER A 51 -0.13 7.55 4.76
N ASP A 52 0.24 7.18 3.54
CA ASP A 52 -0.75 6.96 2.50
C ASP A 52 -1.63 5.77 2.84
N PHE A 53 -1.03 4.72 3.37
CA PHE A 53 -1.78 3.55 3.77
C PHE A 53 -2.74 3.88 4.92
N THR A 54 -2.26 4.65 5.89
CA THR A 54 -3.06 4.99 7.05
C THR A 54 -4.26 5.85 6.68
N SER A 55 -4.07 6.78 5.75
CA SER A 55 -5.17 7.65 5.35
C SER A 55 -6.02 7.05 4.25
N TRP A 56 -5.67 5.90 3.76
CA TRP A 56 -6.44 5.24 2.73
C TRP A 56 -7.79 4.87 3.30
N PRO A 57 -8.85 5.31 2.66
CA PRO A 57 -10.18 5.08 3.22
C PRO A 57 -10.55 3.63 3.11
N ARG A 58 -10.65 3.00 4.21
CA ARG A 58 -11.04 1.67 4.22
C ARG A 58 -12.38 1.52 4.71
N ALA A 59 -12.96 2.51 5.04
CA ALA A 59 -14.23 2.30 5.54
C ALA A 59 -15.19 2.83 4.68
N ARG A 60 -16.04 2.52 4.75
CA ARG A 60 -16.88 3.06 4.00
C ARG A 60 -18.02 2.61 4.32
#